data_b4f307ae594ff0b41a6f7b543ce65677
#
_entry.id   b4f307ae594ff0b41a6f7b543ce65677
#
_cell.length_a   1.000
_cell.length_b   1.000
_cell.length_c   1.000
_cell.angle_alpha   90.00
_cell.angle_beta   90.00
_cell.angle_gamma   90.00
#
_symmetry.space_group_name_H-M   'P 1'
#
loop_
_entity.id
_entity.type
_entity.pdbx_description
1 polymer ?
#
loop_
_entity_poly.entity_id
_entity_poly.type
_entity_poly.pdbx_seq_one_letter_code
_entity_poly.pdbx_strand_id
1 'polypeptide(L)'
;MYPLLNEEGKLWQDSGKIIFTVQEERMDMKRNLWKWLLLCLLCIGLFACTKGGESSTEAKKESTPSVEEKSSSVESSENAEESKAENKTEAGEGPTILSLKGPTTIGLVHLMEKSEEEKLPYQFQMEASPDALLPEFVSGKGQIATVPANMAAVLYQKLDKDVEVLNINTLGILYVITGNEEVSSIADLAGKDIYMPGQGATPEYVLRALLAKNNVEGNLNFVTEPAEAVAHLQKNPNNVAILPEPFATATLLQNSNLQRKISITEEWKKSFDGVELPTAVTIVRKSYAEEHPEIVKAFLEEEKESIAAVEKDVQKTAELVVKQGILEKEALAAKAIPNCNIHFIDGEEMKKALEQYYQVLFKSNPKSVGGALPEEGFYAQS
;
A
#
# COMPACT_ATOMS: atom_id res chain seq x y z
N MET A 1 -24.22 45.78 -13.44
CA MET A 1 -24.29 46.03 -11.98
C MET A 1 -24.57 44.64 -11.38
N TYR A 2 -23.53 43.98 -10.94
CA TYR A 2 -23.55 42.56 -10.56
C TYR A 2 -23.81 42.44 -9.05
N PRO A 3 -24.70 41.55 -8.59
CA PRO A 3 -24.97 41.30 -7.17
C PRO A 3 -24.10 40.15 -6.63
N LEU A 4 -22.83 40.13 -6.93
CA LEU A 4 -21.91 39.05 -6.49
C LEU A 4 -21.20 39.32 -5.15
N LEU A 5 -21.35 40.52 -4.56
CA LEU A 5 -20.67 40.91 -3.32
C LEU A 5 -21.45 40.57 -2.04
N ASN A 6 -22.73 40.22 -2.13
CA ASN A 6 -23.53 39.89 -0.95
C ASN A 6 -23.52 38.41 -0.57
N GLU A 7 -23.22 37.50 -1.49
CA GLU A 7 -23.13 36.08 -1.18
C GLU A 7 -21.77 35.68 -0.58
N GLU A 8 -20.68 36.29 -1.00
CA GLU A 8 -19.35 36.05 -0.41
C GLU A 8 -19.24 36.47 1.06
N GLY A 9 -19.92 37.56 1.45
CA GLY A 9 -19.98 38.03 2.85
C GLY A 9 -20.70 37.07 3.80
N LYS A 10 -21.71 36.33 3.34
CA LYS A 10 -22.39 35.32 4.15
C LYS A 10 -21.57 34.05 4.29
N LEU A 11 -20.88 33.61 3.26
CA LEU A 11 -19.98 32.45 3.29
C LEU A 11 -18.79 32.68 4.24
N TRP A 12 -18.26 33.92 4.28
CA TRP A 12 -17.17 34.26 5.21
C TRP A 12 -17.61 34.29 6.68
N GLN A 13 -18.82 34.76 6.98
CA GLN A 13 -19.35 34.75 8.34
C GLN A 13 -19.63 33.33 8.84
N ASP A 14 -20.14 32.45 7.98
CA ASP A 14 -20.43 31.06 8.37
C ASP A 14 -19.14 30.23 8.51
N SER A 15 -18.17 30.44 7.64
CA SER A 15 -16.83 29.81 7.77
C SER A 15 -16.09 30.26 9.04
N GLY A 16 -16.23 31.54 9.41
CA GLY A 16 -15.69 32.10 10.65
C GLY A 16 -16.31 31.48 11.92
N LYS A 17 -17.61 31.22 11.92
CA LYS A 17 -18.29 30.56 13.05
C LYS A 17 -17.89 29.09 13.21
N ILE A 18 -17.70 28.36 12.11
CA ILE A 18 -17.25 26.95 12.14
C ILE A 18 -15.83 26.86 12.68
N ILE A 19 -14.92 27.78 12.30
CA ILE A 19 -13.55 27.80 12.81
C ILE A 19 -13.54 28.14 14.32
N PHE A 20 -14.41 29.05 14.78
CA PHE A 20 -14.50 29.40 16.20
C PHE A 20 -15.04 28.25 17.05
N THR A 21 -16.05 27.51 16.59
CA THR A 21 -16.61 26.35 17.32
C THR A 21 -15.61 25.20 17.42
N VAL A 22 -14.85 24.89 16.36
CA VAL A 22 -13.81 23.85 16.37
C VAL A 22 -12.65 24.23 17.30
N GLN A 23 -12.35 25.53 17.44
CA GLN A 23 -11.28 25.99 18.32
C GLN A 23 -11.70 26.01 19.80
N GLU A 24 -12.96 26.28 20.11
CA GLU A 24 -13.53 26.15 21.46
C GLU A 24 -13.59 24.69 21.90
N GLU A 25 -14.04 23.76 21.06
CA GLU A 25 -14.05 22.32 21.40
C GLU A 25 -12.65 21.76 21.67
N ARG A 26 -11.62 22.21 20.93
CA ARG A 26 -10.23 21.81 21.20
C ARG A 26 -9.68 22.38 22.51
N MET A 27 -10.08 23.57 22.92
CA MET A 27 -9.68 24.15 24.20
C MET A 27 -10.37 23.46 25.38
N ASP A 28 -11.64 23.11 25.24
CA ASP A 28 -12.38 22.38 26.28
C ASP A 28 -11.87 20.94 26.47
N MET A 29 -11.47 20.28 25.41
CA MET A 29 -10.86 18.94 25.47
C MET A 29 -9.51 18.95 26.20
N LYS A 30 -8.65 19.96 25.95
CA LYS A 30 -7.38 20.14 26.68
C LYS A 30 -7.59 20.48 28.17
N ARG A 31 -8.59 21.32 28.48
CA ARG A 31 -8.92 21.70 29.86
C ARG A 31 -9.48 20.54 30.66
N ASN A 32 -10.24 19.65 30.04
CA ASN A 32 -10.75 18.43 30.68
C ASN A 32 -9.65 17.37 30.85
N LEU A 33 -8.72 17.23 29.93
CA LEU A 33 -7.59 16.31 30.03
C LEU A 33 -6.69 16.67 31.22
N TRP A 34 -6.49 17.96 31.50
CA TRP A 34 -5.70 18.44 32.64
C TRP A 34 -6.38 18.18 33.99
N LYS A 35 -7.71 18.26 34.02
CA LYS A 35 -8.51 17.90 35.22
C LYS A 35 -8.42 16.41 35.54
N TRP A 36 -8.41 15.53 34.55
CA TRP A 36 -8.22 14.10 34.73
C TRP A 36 -6.81 13.74 35.20
N LEU A 37 -5.79 14.41 34.69
CA LEU A 37 -4.39 14.27 35.13
C LEU A 37 -4.19 14.70 36.61
N LEU A 38 -4.83 15.77 37.05
CA LEU A 38 -4.80 16.23 38.44
C LEU A 38 -5.53 15.27 39.38
N LEU A 39 -6.62 14.65 38.93
CA LEU A 39 -7.37 13.66 39.70
C LEU A 39 -6.57 12.37 39.89
N CYS A 40 -5.80 11.92 38.89
CA CYS A 40 -4.90 10.77 38.98
C CYS A 40 -3.74 11.01 39.94
N LEU A 41 -3.19 12.22 39.99
CA LEU A 41 -2.11 12.57 40.97
C LEU A 41 -2.58 12.59 42.42
N LEU A 42 -3.86 12.90 42.69
CA LEU A 42 -4.45 12.85 44.03
C LEU A 42 -4.67 11.41 44.53
N CYS A 43 -4.83 10.44 43.64
CA CYS A 43 -5.00 9.03 44.02
C CYS A 43 -3.67 8.31 44.42
N ILE A 44 -2.52 8.83 44.03
CA ILE A 44 -1.21 8.23 44.36
C ILE A 44 -0.71 8.63 45.75
N GLY A 45 -1.33 9.65 46.37
CA GLY A 45 -0.94 10.17 47.69
C GLY A 45 -1.50 9.45 48.92
N LEU A 46 -2.34 8.42 48.77
CA LEU A 46 -3.05 7.78 49.90
C LEU A 46 -2.63 6.34 50.23
N PHE A 47 -1.52 5.84 49.67
CA PHE A 47 -1.01 4.49 49.99
C PHE A 47 0.42 4.50 50.54
N ALA A 48 0.68 5.30 51.55
CA ALA A 48 1.93 5.21 52.32
C ALA A 48 1.62 5.40 53.78
N CYS A 49 1.17 4.34 54.47
CA CYS A 49 1.38 4.08 55.91
C CYS A 49 0.69 2.79 56.30
N THR A 50 1.42 1.69 56.39
CA THR A 50 1.33 0.76 57.55
C THR A 50 2.63 -0.05 57.68
N LYS A 51 3.11 0.01 58.87
CA LYS A 51 4.31 -0.58 59.47
C LYS A 51 4.23 -2.09 59.67
N GLY A 52 5.43 -2.69 59.73
CA GLY A 52 5.74 -3.80 60.64
C GLY A 52 6.49 -4.95 59.97
N GLY A 53 7.76 -5.09 60.21
CA GLY A 53 8.42 -5.95 61.16
C GLY A 53 9.51 -6.78 60.53
N GLU A 54 10.77 -6.48 60.90
CA GLU A 54 11.89 -7.36 61.31
C GLU A 54 12.25 -8.58 60.43
N SER A 55 13.48 -8.91 60.06
CA SER A 55 14.76 -8.86 60.78
C SER A 55 15.90 -9.35 59.87
N SER A 56 17.09 -8.68 60.00
CA SER A 56 18.48 -9.18 60.02
C SER A 56 19.01 -10.01 58.82
N THR A 57 20.22 -9.91 58.32
CA THR A 57 21.54 -9.44 58.76
C THR A 57 22.55 -9.53 57.61
N GLU A 58 23.48 -8.58 57.62
CA GLU A 58 24.92 -8.58 57.26
C GLU A 58 25.37 -8.93 55.81
N ALA A 59 26.04 -8.09 55.15
CA ALA A 59 27.26 -7.28 55.26
C ALA A 59 28.44 -7.83 54.43
N LYS A 60 29.09 -6.90 53.79
CA LYS A 60 30.50 -6.73 53.40
C LYS A 60 30.84 -6.87 51.90
N LYS A 61 31.14 -5.73 51.32
CA LYS A 61 32.45 -5.07 51.04
C LYS A 61 33.21 -5.56 49.79
N GLU A 62 33.33 -4.66 48.85
CA GLU A 62 34.55 -3.98 48.33
C GLU A 62 35.54 -4.85 47.53
N SER A 63 35.81 -4.53 46.27
CA SER A 63 36.90 -3.64 45.83
C SER A 63 37.24 -3.88 44.34
N THR A 64 37.34 -2.79 43.59
CA THR A 64 38.16 -2.64 42.39
C THR A 64 39.63 -2.50 42.78
N PRO A 65 40.62 -2.84 41.94
CA PRO A 65 41.13 -1.90 40.93
C PRO A 65 41.75 -2.51 39.61
N SER A 66 41.65 -1.76 38.56
CA SER A 66 42.54 -1.22 37.52
C SER A 66 43.88 -1.85 37.12
N VAL A 67 44.09 -1.79 35.74
CA VAL A 67 45.32 -1.45 34.98
C VAL A 67 46.34 -2.57 34.70
N GLU A 68 46.65 -2.88 33.42
CA GLU A 68 47.78 -2.42 32.64
C GLU A 68 47.92 -3.11 31.28
N GLU A 69 48.34 -2.28 30.32
CA GLU A 69 48.81 -2.60 28.95
C GLU A 69 49.97 -3.55 28.92
N LYS A 70 50.14 -4.32 27.83
CA LYS A 70 51.43 -4.39 27.10
C LYS A 70 51.27 -4.89 25.66
N SER A 71 51.74 -4.06 24.79
CA SER A 71 52.16 -4.25 23.39
C SER A 71 53.30 -5.25 23.27
N SER A 72 53.31 -6.06 22.18
CA SER A 72 54.54 -6.27 21.38
C SER A 72 54.26 -6.92 20.02
N SER A 73 54.79 -6.27 19.03
CA SER A 73 54.95 -6.60 17.60
C SER A 73 55.87 -7.83 17.36
N VAL A 74 55.74 -8.47 16.16
CA VAL A 74 56.78 -8.64 15.16
C VAL A 74 56.48 -9.83 14.21
N GLU A 75 56.40 -9.50 12.91
CA GLU A 75 56.91 -10.03 11.62
C GLU A 75 56.53 -11.40 11.06
N SER A 76 55.92 -11.24 9.90
CA SER A 76 56.14 -11.77 8.55
C SER A 76 56.55 -13.23 8.31
N SER A 77 55.79 -13.91 7.42
CA SER A 77 56.33 -14.52 6.21
C SER A 77 55.23 -14.94 5.22
N GLU A 78 55.47 -14.57 3.96
CA GLU A 78 54.72 -14.93 2.77
C GLU A 78 54.63 -16.45 2.60
N ASN A 79 53.46 -16.93 2.16
CA ASN A 79 53.41 -18.00 1.15
C ASN A 79 52.09 -17.91 0.41
N ALA A 80 52.20 -17.70 -0.91
CA ALA A 80 51.10 -17.70 -1.85
C ALA A 80 50.68 -19.16 -2.12
N GLU A 81 49.42 -19.46 -1.88
CA GLU A 81 48.74 -20.56 -2.54
C GLU A 81 47.36 -20.07 -3.01
N GLU A 82 47.26 -20.07 -4.35
CA GLU A 82 46.03 -19.87 -5.11
C GLU A 82 44.99 -20.92 -4.69
N SER A 83 43.97 -20.54 -3.96
CA SER A 83 42.77 -21.34 -3.78
C SER A 83 41.56 -20.54 -4.27
N LYS A 84 40.95 -21.08 -5.33
CA LYS A 84 39.64 -20.68 -5.83
C LYS A 84 38.70 -20.50 -4.65
N ALA A 85 38.33 -19.27 -4.35
CA ALA A 85 37.25 -18.97 -3.45
C ALA A 85 35.93 -19.26 -4.19
N GLU A 86 35.32 -20.38 -3.91
CA GLU A 86 33.89 -20.57 -4.08
C GLU A 86 33.25 -19.52 -3.20
N ASN A 87 32.57 -18.57 -3.84
CA ASN A 87 31.79 -17.53 -3.17
C ASN A 87 30.59 -18.21 -2.52
N LYS A 88 30.74 -18.69 -1.28
CA LYS A 88 29.63 -19.02 -0.40
C LYS A 88 29.03 -17.69 0.00
N THR A 89 27.95 -17.29 -0.66
CA THR A 89 27.04 -16.27 -0.18
C THR A 89 26.56 -16.70 1.20
N GLU A 90 26.93 -15.96 2.23
CA GLU A 90 26.45 -16.21 3.58
C GLU A 90 24.92 -16.03 3.58
N ALA A 91 24.19 -17.03 4.05
CA ALA A 91 22.75 -16.98 4.23
C ALA A 91 22.42 -15.89 5.25
N GLY A 92 22.01 -14.68 4.78
CA GLY A 92 21.63 -13.56 5.65
C GLY A 92 21.67 -12.17 5.01
N GLU A 93 22.19 -11.98 3.80
CA GLU A 93 22.36 -10.65 3.17
C GLU A 93 21.52 -10.42 1.90
N GLY A 94 20.36 -11.02 1.79
CA GLY A 94 19.47 -10.75 0.67
C GLY A 94 18.58 -9.53 0.91
N PRO A 95 17.88 -9.04 -0.14
CA PRO A 95 17.02 -7.87 -0.03
C PRO A 95 15.82 -8.10 0.87
N THR A 96 15.42 -7.07 1.59
CA THR A 96 14.11 -7.00 2.21
C THR A 96 13.10 -6.52 1.19
N ILE A 97 12.06 -7.35 0.95
CA ILE A 97 10.94 -7.07 0.07
C ILE A 97 9.77 -6.58 0.92
N LEU A 98 9.41 -5.31 0.78
CA LEU A 98 8.26 -4.72 1.43
C LEU A 98 7.00 -4.90 0.58
N SER A 99 5.87 -5.18 1.20
CA SER A 99 4.60 -5.30 0.48
C SER A 99 3.43 -4.77 1.30
N LEU A 100 2.30 -4.50 0.65
CA LEU A 100 1.07 -4.08 1.32
C LEU A 100 0.08 -5.25 1.41
N LYS A 101 -0.53 -5.41 2.58
CA LYS A 101 -1.59 -6.40 2.79
C LYS A 101 -2.75 -6.19 1.81
N GLY A 102 -2.93 -7.14 0.90
CA GLY A 102 -3.97 -7.08 -0.13
C GLY A 102 -3.53 -7.62 -1.48
N PRO A 103 -4.19 -7.22 -2.58
CA PRO A 103 -3.89 -7.69 -3.94
C PRO A 103 -2.43 -7.51 -4.36
N THR A 104 -1.76 -6.44 -3.93
CA THR A 104 -0.34 -6.15 -4.23
C THR A 104 0.63 -7.24 -3.76
N THR A 105 0.25 -8.04 -2.76
CA THR A 105 1.08 -9.12 -2.21
C THR A 105 0.71 -10.49 -2.76
N ILE A 106 -0.49 -10.64 -3.37
CA ILE A 106 -0.94 -11.96 -3.89
C ILE A 106 0.05 -12.53 -4.90
N GLY A 107 0.65 -11.69 -5.74
CA GLY A 107 1.66 -12.12 -6.71
C GLY A 107 2.93 -12.72 -6.10
N LEU A 108 3.23 -12.42 -4.83
CA LEU A 108 4.42 -12.88 -4.13
C LEU A 108 4.24 -14.17 -3.32
N VAL A 109 3.01 -14.65 -3.09
CA VAL A 109 2.77 -15.72 -2.10
C VAL A 109 3.43 -17.04 -2.44
N HIS A 110 3.56 -17.40 -3.72
CA HIS A 110 4.30 -18.58 -4.14
C HIS A 110 5.82 -18.41 -3.99
N LEU A 111 6.34 -17.21 -4.25
CA LEU A 111 7.74 -16.88 -3.99
C LEU A 111 8.06 -16.89 -2.49
N MET A 112 7.15 -16.39 -1.65
CA MET A 112 7.29 -16.47 -0.19
C MET A 112 7.38 -17.92 0.28
N GLU A 113 6.51 -18.81 -0.23
CA GLU A 113 6.56 -20.25 0.10
C GLU A 113 7.85 -20.91 -0.40
N LYS A 114 8.23 -20.68 -1.67
CA LYS A 114 9.49 -21.18 -2.24
C LYS A 114 10.69 -20.70 -1.43
N SER A 115 10.69 -19.44 -1.01
CA SER A 115 11.78 -18.86 -0.22
C SER A 115 11.93 -19.53 1.15
N GLU A 116 10.81 -19.85 1.82
CA GLU A 116 10.82 -20.60 3.09
C GLU A 116 11.36 -22.03 2.89
N GLU A 117 10.96 -22.73 1.82
CA GLU A 117 11.34 -24.13 1.53
C GLU A 117 12.80 -24.26 1.06
N GLU A 118 13.22 -23.40 0.14
CA GLU A 118 14.55 -23.48 -0.51
C GLU A 118 15.61 -22.59 0.18
N LYS A 119 15.20 -21.80 1.20
CA LYS A 119 16.04 -20.85 1.93
C LYS A 119 16.69 -19.81 1.00
N LEU A 120 15.86 -19.24 0.11
CA LEU A 120 16.29 -18.14 -0.73
C LEU A 120 16.67 -16.92 0.14
N PRO A 121 17.55 -16.04 -0.34
CA PRO A 121 18.09 -14.94 0.47
C PRO A 121 17.11 -13.76 0.64
N TYR A 122 15.81 -13.96 0.49
CA TYR A 122 14.80 -12.90 0.57
C TYR A 122 14.20 -12.79 1.97
N GLN A 123 14.01 -11.56 2.43
CA GLN A 123 13.27 -11.25 3.63
C GLN A 123 11.97 -10.53 3.24
N PHE A 124 10.82 -11.10 3.58
CA PHE A 124 9.51 -10.50 3.26
C PHE A 124 8.94 -9.81 4.49
N GLN A 125 8.51 -8.55 4.30
CA GLN A 125 7.82 -7.77 5.33
C GLN A 125 6.56 -7.17 4.73
N MET A 126 5.39 -7.53 5.29
CA MET A 126 4.10 -7.06 4.82
C MET A 126 3.54 -6.02 5.79
N GLU A 127 3.23 -4.83 5.26
CA GLU A 127 2.68 -3.72 6.01
C GLU A 127 1.18 -3.57 5.81
N ALA A 128 0.48 -3.10 6.85
CA ALA A 128 -0.97 -2.95 6.81
C ALA A 128 -1.42 -1.73 5.99
N SER A 129 -0.56 -0.72 5.83
CA SER A 129 -0.89 0.53 5.15
C SER A 129 0.33 1.18 4.47
N PRO A 130 0.09 2.05 3.48
CA PRO A 130 1.14 2.85 2.86
C PRO A 130 1.95 3.69 3.86
N ASP A 131 1.29 4.24 4.88
CA ASP A 131 1.95 5.07 5.90
C ASP A 131 2.94 4.28 6.76
N ALA A 132 2.74 2.97 6.91
CA ALA A 132 3.70 2.08 7.57
C ALA A 132 4.85 1.68 6.64
N LEU A 133 4.56 1.39 5.37
CA LEU A 133 5.57 0.96 4.38
C LEU A 133 6.53 2.08 3.99
N LEU A 134 6.01 3.30 3.76
CA LEU A 134 6.80 4.42 3.24
C LEU A 134 8.06 4.73 4.07
N PRO A 135 8.02 4.86 5.41
CA PRO A 135 9.21 5.12 6.23
C PRO A 135 10.26 4.01 6.13
N GLU A 136 9.84 2.75 6.06
CA GLU A 136 10.75 1.60 5.95
C GLU A 136 11.50 1.63 4.62
N PHE A 137 10.79 1.88 3.50
CA PHE A 137 11.42 2.00 2.19
C PHE A 137 12.32 3.25 2.07
N VAL A 138 11.87 4.40 2.57
CA VAL A 138 12.64 5.66 2.54
C VAL A 138 13.91 5.56 3.38
N SER A 139 13.88 4.86 4.51
CA SER A 139 15.07 4.66 5.36
C SER A 139 16.08 3.65 4.80
N GLY A 140 15.74 2.95 3.71
CA GLY A 140 16.59 1.93 3.10
C GLY A 140 16.53 0.56 3.78
N LYS A 141 15.60 0.32 4.70
CA LYS A 141 15.38 -1.00 5.28
C LYS A 141 14.79 -1.98 4.29
N GLY A 142 13.99 -1.50 3.32
CA GLY A 142 13.53 -2.28 2.19
C GLY A 142 14.23 -1.86 0.90
N GLN A 143 14.75 -2.81 0.14
CA GLN A 143 15.42 -2.58 -1.13
C GLN A 143 14.47 -2.74 -2.32
N ILE A 144 13.51 -3.66 -2.20
CA ILE A 144 12.46 -3.94 -3.18
C ILE A 144 11.11 -3.71 -2.50
N ALA A 145 10.12 -3.24 -3.23
CA ALA A 145 8.78 -3.10 -2.67
C ALA A 145 7.67 -3.30 -3.73
N THR A 146 6.54 -3.90 -3.32
CA THR A 146 5.30 -3.88 -4.11
C THR A 146 4.39 -2.79 -3.57
N VAL A 147 4.12 -1.78 -4.39
CA VAL A 147 3.41 -0.56 -3.97
C VAL A 147 2.34 -0.14 -4.98
N PRO A 148 1.34 0.66 -4.58
CA PRO A 148 0.45 1.31 -5.54
C PRO A 148 1.24 2.10 -6.58
N ALA A 149 0.84 2.02 -7.85
CA ALA A 149 1.58 2.63 -8.95
C ALA A 149 1.81 4.14 -8.77
N ASN A 150 0.81 4.89 -8.26
CA ASN A 150 0.99 6.31 -7.97
C ASN A 150 2.01 6.59 -6.87
N MET A 151 2.12 5.69 -5.88
CA MET A 151 3.11 5.82 -4.80
C MET A 151 4.53 5.65 -5.32
N ALA A 152 4.76 4.78 -6.30
CA ALA A 152 6.07 4.62 -6.93
C ALA A 152 6.57 5.96 -7.51
N ALA A 153 5.71 6.71 -8.21
CA ALA A 153 6.05 8.05 -8.72
C ALA A 153 6.34 9.06 -7.58
N VAL A 154 5.56 9.02 -6.49
CA VAL A 154 5.81 9.85 -5.31
C VAL A 154 7.16 9.53 -4.67
N LEU A 155 7.49 8.24 -4.52
CA LEU A 155 8.78 7.78 -3.98
C LEU A 155 9.95 8.20 -4.87
N TYR A 156 9.81 8.09 -6.18
CA TYR A 156 10.81 8.53 -7.15
C TYR A 156 11.17 10.01 -6.95
N GLN A 157 10.16 10.89 -6.82
CA GLN A 157 10.40 12.32 -6.57
C GLN A 157 10.99 12.56 -5.17
N LYS A 158 10.55 11.80 -4.17
CA LYS A 158 10.96 11.99 -2.76
C LYS A 158 12.38 11.51 -2.48
N LEU A 159 12.86 10.52 -3.24
CA LEU A 159 14.16 9.89 -3.07
C LEU A 159 15.17 10.32 -4.14
N ASP A 160 15.04 11.56 -4.66
CA ASP A 160 15.97 12.12 -5.65
C ASP A 160 16.21 11.17 -6.84
N LYS A 161 15.13 10.52 -7.31
CA LYS A 161 15.12 9.57 -8.44
C LYS A 161 15.82 8.22 -8.17
N ASP A 162 16.11 7.90 -6.92
CA ASP A 162 16.65 6.59 -6.51
C ASP A 162 15.55 5.54 -6.38
N VAL A 163 14.69 5.44 -7.39
CA VAL A 163 13.64 4.40 -7.51
C VAL A 163 13.50 4.02 -8.98
N GLU A 164 13.40 2.74 -9.25
CA GLU A 164 13.14 2.18 -10.55
C GLU A 164 11.95 1.21 -10.48
N VAL A 165 11.03 1.27 -11.46
CA VAL A 165 9.92 0.32 -11.56
C VAL A 165 10.37 -0.86 -12.41
N LEU A 166 10.24 -2.06 -11.84
CA LEU A 166 10.66 -3.31 -12.47
C LEU A 166 9.54 -3.93 -13.31
N ASN A 167 8.30 -3.95 -12.76
CA ASN A 167 7.13 -4.47 -13.45
C ASN A 167 5.82 -3.90 -12.87
N ILE A 168 4.73 -4.05 -13.63
CA ILE A 168 3.37 -3.97 -13.11
C ILE A 168 3.01 -5.37 -12.62
N ASN A 169 2.69 -5.50 -11.33
CA ASN A 169 2.32 -6.79 -10.72
C ASN A 169 0.82 -6.96 -10.51
N THR A 170 0.04 -5.88 -10.61
CA THR A 170 -1.42 -5.89 -10.43
C THR A 170 -2.05 -4.84 -11.33
N LEU A 171 -2.99 -5.26 -12.17
CA LEU A 171 -3.85 -4.37 -12.95
C LEU A 171 -5.05 -3.89 -12.13
N GLY A 172 -5.96 -3.14 -12.76
CA GLY A 172 -7.10 -2.54 -12.07
C GLY A 172 -8.03 -3.57 -11.43
N ILE A 173 -8.44 -3.30 -10.20
CA ILE A 173 -9.25 -4.19 -9.35
C ILE A 173 -10.61 -3.58 -8.99
N LEU A 174 -11.04 -2.53 -9.67
CA LEU A 174 -12.29 -1.81 -9.39
C LEU A 174 -13.42 -2.34 -10.29
N TYR A 175 -14.57 -2.54 -9.68
CA TYR A 175 -15.76 -3.05 -10.36
C TYR A 175 -17.00 -2.27 -9.98
N VAL A 176 -17.89 -2.06 -10.95
CA VAL A 176 -19.25 -1.58 -10.69
C VAL A 176 -20.11 -2.75 -10.23
N ILE A 177 -20.63 -2.64 -9.02
CA ILE A 177 -21.51 -3.61 -8.37
C ILE A 177 -22.90 -2.99 -8.23
N THR A 178 -23.91 -3.66 -8.75
CA THR A 178 -25.31 -3.24 -8.67
C THR A 178 -26.25 -4.41 -8.99
N GLY A 179 -27.50 -4.35 -8.52
CA GLY A 179 -28.59 -5.20 -8.97
C GLY A 179 -29.44 -4.59 -10.07
N ASN A 180 -29.13 -3.35 -10.50
CA ASN A 180 -29.84 -2.69 -11.58
C ASN A 180 -29.48 -3.31 -12.95
N GLU A 181 -30.46 -3.98 -13.56
CA GLU A 181 -30.27 -4.67 -14.84
C GLU A 181 -30.03 -3.73 -16.03
N GLU A 182 -30.37 -2.45 -15.91
CA GLU A 182 -30.13 -1.45 -16.94
C GLU A 182 -28.68 -0.98 -17.01
N VAL A 183 -27.85 -1.29 -15.98
CA VAL A 183 -26.45 -0.92 -15.96
C VAL A 183 -25.61 -2.02 -16.61
N SER A 184 -24.97 -1.72 -17.73
CA SER A 184 -24.13 -2.65 -18.49
C SER A 184 -22.88 -2.00 -19.09
N SER A 185 -22.82 -0.66 -19.11
CA SER A 185 -21.72 0.13 -19.68
C SER A 185 -21.46 1.41 -18.87
N ILE A 186 -20.33 2.08 -19.12
CA ILE A 186 -20.04 3.40 -18.54
C ILE A 186 -21.12 4.42 -18.88
N ALA A 187 -21.72 4.35 -20.07
CA ALA A 187 -22.78 5.26 -20.49
C ALA A 187 -24.03 5.18 -19.59
N ASP A 188 -24.33 4.00 -19.04
CA ASP A 188 -25.49 3.77 -18.18
C ASP A 188 -25.32 4.36 -16.77
N LEU A 189 -24.12 4.87 -16.47
CA LEU A 189 -23.84 5.59 -15.22
C LEU A 189 -24.27 7.06 -15.27
N ALA A 190 -24.76 7.53 -16.42
CA ALA A 190 -25.23 8.91 -16.58
C ALA A 190 -26.34 9.25 -15.58
N GLY A 191 -26.12 10.33 -14.78
CA GLY A 191 -27.07 10.83 -13.78
C GLY A 191 -27.30 9.90 -12.57
N LYS A 192 -26.62 8.74 -12.48
CA LYS A 192 -26.76 7.83 -11.35
C LYS A 192 -25.91 8.28 -10.17
N ASP A 193 -26.41 8.01 -8.96
CA ASP A 193 -25.64 8.13 -7.72
C ASP A 193 -24.68 6.92 -7.60
N ILE A 194 -23.39 7.21 -7.57
CA ILE A 194 -22.31 6.22 -7.54
C ILE A 194 -21.58 6.31 -6.21
N TYR A 195 -21.70 5.28 -5.37
CA TYR A 195 -21.06 5.21 -4.06
C TYR A 195 -19.69 4.54 -4.17
N MET A 196 -18.63 5.21 -3.70
CA MET A 196 -17.27 4.68 -3.80
C MET A 196 -16.34 5.23 -2.73
N PRO A 197 -15.35 4.44 -2.25
CA PRO A 197 -14.25 4.95 -1.46
C PRO A 197 -13.20 5.62 -2.34
N GLY A 198 -12.23 6.31 -1.70
CA GLY A 198 -11.04 6.79 -2.38
C GLY A 198 -11.14 8.21 -2.93
N GLN A 199 -11.87 9.10 -2.23
CA GLN A 199 -11.87 10.54 -2.52
C GLN A 199 -10.45 11.11 -2.45
N GLY A 200 -10.04 11.87 -3.48
CA GLY A 200 -8.69 12.44 -3.57
C GLY A 200 -7.59 11.40 -3.88
N ALA A 201 -7.96 10.19 -4.27
CA ALA A 201 -7.05 9.08 -4.56
C ALA A 201 -7.31 8.47 -5.95
N THR A 202 -6.49 7.48 -6.32
CA THR A 202 -6.54 6.80 -7.63
C THR A 202 -7.95 6.38 -8.08
N PRO A 203 -8.81 5.76 -7.25
CA PRO A 203 -10.14 5.34 -7.68
C PRO A 203 -10.98 6.50 -8.25
N GLU A 204 -10.95 7.66 -7.60
CA GLU A 204 -11.67 8.84 -8.09
C GLU A 204 -11.11 9.31 -9.42
N TYR A 205 -9.78 9.45 -9.55
CA TYR A 205 -9.17 9.99 -10.76
C TYR A 205 -9.40 9.09 -11.97
N VAL A 206 -9.29 7.78 -11.79
CA VAL A 206 -9.55 6.78 -12.84
C VAL A 206 -11.01 6.85 -13.30
N LEU A 207 -11.96 6.86 -12.36
CA LEU A 207 -13.37 6.92 -12.71
C LEU A 207 -13.73 8.22 -13.42
N ARG A 208 -13.25 9.36 -12.91
CA ARG A 208 -13.49 10.67 -13.55
C ARG A 208 -12.91 10.72 -14.96
N ALA A 209 -11.72 10.15 -15.19
CA ALA A 209 -11.12 10.08 -16.51
C ALA A 209 -11.96 9.23 -17.47
N LEU A 210 -12.48 8.08 -17.01
CA LEU A 210 -13.38 7.24 -17.80
C LEU A 210 -14.70 7.92 -18.13
N LEU A 211 -15.35 8.53 -17.14
CA LEU A 211 -16.60 9.27 -17.34
C LEU A 211 -16.40 10.41 -18.34
N ALA A 212 -15.33 11.21 -18.18
CA ALA A 212 -15.01 12.31 -19.12
C ALA A 212 -14.70 11.81 -20.53
N LYS A 213 -13.94 10.71 -20.67
CA LYS A 213 -13.59 10.13 -21.98
C LYS A 213 -14.84 9.62 -22.73
N ASN A 214 -15.85 9.18 -21.99
CA ASN A 214 -17.12 8.69 -22.54
C ASN A 214 -18.23 9.75 -22.59
N ASN A 215 -17.95 11.01 -22.23
CA ASN A 215 -18.91 12.11 -22.14
C ASN A 215 -20.09 11.80 -21.20
N VAL A 216 -19.82 11.17 -20.08
CA VAL A 216 -20.80 10.78 -19.06
C VAL A 216 -20.64 11.64 -17.81
N GLU A 217 -21.75 12.13 -17.26
CA GLU A 217 -21.84 12.80 -15.98
C GLU A 217 -22.55 11.89 -14.98
N GLY A 218 -21.85 11.46 -13.94
CA GLY A 218 -22.38 10.67 -12.82
C GLY A 218 -22.20 11.43 -11.49
N ASN A 219 -23.08 11.18 -10.52
CA ASN A 219 -23.04 11.80 -9.21
C ASN A 219 -22.13 10.94 -8.30
N LEU A 220 -20.89 11.37 -8.07
CA LEU A 220 -19.94 10.63 -7.22
C LEU A 220 -20.22 10.94 -5.74
N ASN A 221 -20.63 9.93 -5.00
CA ASN A 221 -20.89 9.97 -3.57
C ASN A 221 -19.75 9.22 -2.85
N PHE A 222 -18.82 9.98 -2.27
CA PHE A 222 -17.66 9.39 -1.61
C PHE A 222 -18.01 8.90 -0.20
N VAL A 223 -17.50 7.71 0.12
CA VAL A 223 -17.58 7.08 1.43
C VAL A 223 -16.18 6.87 1.98
N THR A 224 -16.06 6.73 3.30
CA THR A 224 -14.74 6.55 3.95
C THR A 224 -14.17 5.16 3.67
N GLU A 225 -15.03 4.14 3.79
CA GLU A 225 -14.62 2.74 3.70
C GLU A 225 -15.49 1.98 2.68
N PRO A 226 -14.96 0.93 2.00
CA PRO A 226 -15.75 0.11 1.08
C PRO A 226 -17.04 -0.47 1.71
N ALA A 227 -17.02 -0.78 3.00
CA ALA A 227 -18.18 -1.30 3.75
C ALA A 227 -19.37 -0.34 3.75
N GLU A 228 -19.14 0.97 3.72
CA GLU A 228 -20.21 1.96 3.64
C GLU A 228 -20.89 1.94 2.27
N ALA A 229 -20.12 1.78 1.18
CA ALA A 229 -20.70 1.60 -0.15
C ALA A 229 -21.53 0.32 -0.23
N VAL A 230 -21.07 -0.78 0.38
CA VAL A 230 -21.84 -2.03 0.51
C VAL A 230 -23.15 -1.80 1.27
N ALA A 231 -23.17 -0.99 2.33
CA ALA A 231 -24.39 -0.67 3.08
C ALA A 231 -25.43 0.07 2.21
N HIS A 232 -25.00 0.89 1.24
CA HIS A 232 -25.91 1.51 0.27
C HIS A 232 -26.55 0.47 -0.66
N LEU A 233 -25.79 -0.54 -1.11
CA LEU A 233 -26.31 -1.66 -1.93
C LEU A 233 -27.27 -2.55 -1.13
N GLN A 234 -27.02 -2.74 0.18
CA GLN A 234 -27.92 -3.51 1.06
C GLN A 234 -29.27 -2.80 1.28
N LYS A 235 -29.28 -1.47 1.37
CA LYS A 235 -30.50 -0.67 1.47
C LYS A 235 -31.33 -0.69 0.19
N ASN A 236 -30.68 -0.60 -0.94
CA ASN A 236 -31.28 -0.65 -2.26
C ASN A 236 -30.32 -1.32 -3.24
N PRO A 237 -30.58 -2.57 -3.68
CA PRO A 237 -29.74 -3.27 -4.64
C PRO A 237 -29.56 -2.55 -5.99
N ASN A 238 -30.49 -1.66 -6.36
CA ASN A 238 -30.41 -0.87 -7.59
C ASN A 238 -29.47 0.34 -7.50
N ASN A 239 -28.94 0.65 -6.31
CA ASN A 239 -27.85 1.62 -6.19
C ASN A 239 -26.61 1.10 -6.92
N VAL A 240 -25.74 2.03 -7.29
CA VAL A 240 -24.47 1.72 -7.94
C VAL A 240 -23.33 1.92 -6.94
N ALA A 241 -22.49 0.92 -6.77
CA ALA A 241 -21.25 1.08 -6.01
C ALA A 241 -20.03 0.68 -6.85
N ILE A 242 -18.91 1.37 -6.65
CA ILE A 242 -17.61 0.94 -7.16
C ILE A 242 -16.81 0.38 -5.99
N LEU A 243 -16.50 -0.90 -6.10
CA LEU A 243 -15.81 -1.65 -5.06
C LEU A 243 -14.51 -2.26 -5.59
N PRO A 244 -13.41 -2.21 -4.81
CA PRO A 244 -12.20 -2.98 -5.12
C PRO A 244 -12.37 -4.46 -4.75
N GLU A 245 -11.59 -5.33 -5.36
CA GLU A 245 -11.37 -6.68 -4.81
C GLU A 245 -10.54 -6.58 -3.50
N PRO A 246 -10.77 -7.46 -2.53
CA PRO A 246 -11.74 -8.57 -2.48
C PRO A 246 -13.15 -8.16 -2.01
N PHE A 247 -13.43 -6.88 -1.76
CA PHE A 247 -14.73 -6.40 -1.26
C PHE A 247 -15.86 -6.64 -2.27
N ALA A 248 -15.60 -6.51 -3.57
CA ALA A 248 -16.57 -6.82 -4.61
C ALA A 248 -17.04 -8.28 -4.50
N THR A 249 -16.11 -9.22 -4.48
CA THR A 249 -16.42 -10.65 -4.33
C THR A 249 -17.11 -10.96 -3.01
N ALA A 250 -16.65 -10.41 -1.89
CA ALA A 250 -17.29 -10.62 -0.58
C ALA A 250 -18.75 -10.14 -0.57
N THR A 251 -19.04 -9.01 -1.20
CA THR A 251 -20.38 -8.42 -1.32
C THR A 251 -21.30 -9.31 -2.15
N LEU A 252 -20.82 -9.82 -3.29
CA LEU A 252 -21.59 -10.71 -4.17
C LEU A 252 -21.89 -12.05 -3.51
N LEU A 253 -20.99 -12.56 -2.67
CA LEU A 253 -21.23 -13.80 -1.90
C LEU A 253 -22.31 -13.63 -0.81
N GLN A 254 -22.50 -12.41 -0.31
CA GLN A 254 -23.48 -12.10 0.73
C GLN A 254 -24.85 -11.73 0.17
N ASN A 255 -24.94 -11.27 -1.08
CA ASN A 255 -26.19 -10.81 -1.68
C ASN A 255 -26.30 -11.24 -3.15
N SER A 256 -27.09 -12.27 -3.41
CA SER A 256 -27.33 -12.82 -4.75
C SER A 256 -28.12 -11.90 -5.71
N ASN A 257 -28.72 -10.83 -5.20
CA ASN A 257 -29.39 -9.83 -6.05
C ASN A 257 -28.41 -8.82 -6.68
N LEU A 258 -27.15 -8.88 -6.30
CA LEU A 258 -26.09 -8.02 -6.84
C LEU A 258 -25.26 -8.75 -7.89
N GLN A 259 -24.76 -7.98 -8.85
CA GLN A 259 -23.92 -8.48 -9.94
C GLN A 259 -22.70 -7.56 -10.13
N ARG A 260 -21.60 -8.14 -10.60
CA ARG A 260 -20.45 -7.40 -11.14
C ARG A 260 -20.79 -7.03 -12.59
N LYS A 261 -21.20 -5.79 -12.81
CA LYS A 261 -21.71 -5.36 -14.11
C LYS A 261 -20.61 -4.83 -15.05
N ILE A 262 -19.64 -4.08 -14.50
CA ILE A 262 -18.62 -3.42 -15.29
C ILE A 262 -17.27 -3.60 -14.60
N SER A 263 -16.25 -4.01 -15.38
CA SER A 263 -14.85 -3.92 -14.98
C SER A 263 -14.31 -2.55 -15.39
N ILE A 264 -13.85 -1.76 -14.43
CA ILE A 264 -13.24 -0.47 -14.69
C ILE A 264 -11.97 -0.62 -15.54
N THR A 265 -11.23 -1.71 -15.34
CA THR A 265 -10.03 -2.05 -16.12
C THR A 265 -10.33 -2.28 -17.59
N GLU A 266 -11.35 -3.08 -17.88
CA GLU A 266 -11.76 -3.33 -19.26
C GLU A 266 -12.29 -2.06 -19.95
N GLU A 267 -13.04 -1.25 -19.23
CA GLU A 267 -13.52 0.03 -19.78
C GLU A 267 -12.38 1.04 -19.99
N TRP A 268 -11.37 1.02 -19.11
CA TRP A 268 -10.15 1.80 -19.31
C TRP A 268 -9.44 1.39 -20.60
N LYS A 269 -9.19 0.09 -20.75
CA LYS A 269 -8.52 -0.46 -21.95
C LYS A 269 -9.25 -0.08 -23.24
N LYS A 270 -10.59 -0.16 -23.25
CA LYS A 270 -11.43 0.28 -24.39
C LYS A 270 -11.33 1.79 -24.66
N SER A 271 -11.29 2.60 -23.60
CA SER A 271 -11.31 4.07 -23.69
C SER A 271 -9.94 4.69 -23.98
N PHE A 272 -8.84 3.99 -23.67
CA PHE A 272 -7.47 4.47 -23.80
C PHE A 272 -6.62 3.62 -24.75
N ASP A 273 -7.15 3.33 -25.94
CA ASP A 273 -6.43 2.72 -27.07
C ASP A 273 -5.72 1.37 -26.75
N GLY A 274 -6.36 0.55 -25.92
CA GLY A 274 -5.85 -0.75 -25.53
C GLY A 274 -4.76 -0.73 -24.44
N VAL A 275 -4.50 0.43 -23.83
CA VAL A 275 -3.51 0.56 -22.76
C VAL A 275 -4.06 -0.01 -21.44
N GLU A 276 -3.25 -0.78 -20.75
CA GLU A 276 -3.61 -1.38 -19.46
C GLU A 276 -3.76 -0.33 -18.35
N LEU A 277 -4.59 -0.64 -17.34
CA LEU A 277 -4.74 0.19 -16.13
C LEU A 277 -3.89 -0.41 -15.00
N PRO A 278 -2.73 0.16 -14.64
CA PRO A 278 -1.94 -0.33 -13.52
C PRO A 278 -2.58 0.03 -12.18
N THR A 279 -2.50 -0.88 -11.22
CA THR A 279 -2.87 -0.63 -9.82
C THR A 279 -1.64 -0.67 -8.93
N ALA A 280 -0.81 -1.71 -9.06
CA ALA A 280 0.41 -1.85 -8.30
C ALA A 280 1.59 -2.25 -9.17
N VAL A 281 2.77 -1.91 -8.68
CA VAL A 281 4.06 -2.13 -9.33
C VAL A 281 5.06 -2.68 -8.32
N THR A 282 6.05 -3.39 -8.83
CA THR A 282 7.25 -3.74 -8.09
C THR A 282 8.32 -2.71 -8.38
N ILE A 283 8.89 -2.13 -7.34
CA ILE A 283 9.95 -1.12 -7.41
C ILE A 283 11.22 -1.61 -6.70
N VAL A 284 12.35 -1.06 -7.10
CA VAL A 284 13.63 -1.28 -6.44
C VAL A 284 14.31 0.07 -6.15
N ARG A 285 15.15 0.12 -5.12
CA ARG A 285 16.12 1.21 -4.97
C ARG A 285 17.12 1.10 -6.12
N LYS A 286 17.25 2.15 -6.94
CA LYS A 286 18.14 2.14 -8.10
C LYS A 286 19.59 1.91 -7.69
N SER A 287 20.04 2.54 -6.61
CA SER A 287 21.36 2.30 -6.02
C SER A 287 21.58 0.82 -5.68
N TYR A 288 20.57 0.13 -5.13
CA TYR A 288 20.65 -1.30 -4.83
C TYR A 288 20.72 -2.15 -6.11
N ALA A 289 19.93 -1.82 -7.14
CA ALA A 289 19.94 -2.54 -8.41
C ALA A 289 21.27 -2.41 -9.14
N GLU A 290 21.92 -1.25 -9.05
CA GLU A 290 23.26 -1.02 -9.61
C GLU A 290 24.35 -1.81 -8.87
N GLU A 291 24.23 -1.96 -7.56
CA GLU A 291 25.18 -2.72 -6.72
C GLU A 291 24.95 -4.24 -6.78
N HIS A 292 23.68 -4.69 -6.98
CA HIS A 292 23.29 -6.09 -6.92
C HIS A 292 22.44 -6.54 -8.12
N PRO A 293 22.87 -6.31 -9.37
CA PRO A 293 22.03 -6.55 -10.56
C PRO A 293 21.59 -8.02 -10.70
N GLU A 294 22.44 -8.97 -10.32
CA GLU A 294 22.11 -10.40 -10.41
C GLU A 294 21.05 -10.82 -9.40
N ILE A 295 21.01 -10.20 -8.21
CA ILE A 295 19.98 -10.47 -7.21
C ILE A 295 18.62 -9.94 -7.67
N VAL A 296 18.60 -8.71 -8.22
CA VAL A 296 17.36 -8.10 -8.75
C VAL A 296 16.83 -8.90 -9.93
N LYS A 297 17.70 -9.35 -10.84
CA LYS A 297 17.33 -10.20 -11.97
C LYS A 297 16.75 -11.54 -11.51
N ALA A 298 17.41 -12.22 -10.56
CA ALA A 298 16.88 -13.48 -10.01
C ALA A 298 15.52 -13.29 -9.35
N PHE A 299 15.37 -12.23 -8.55
CA PHE A 299 14.10 -11.87 -7.94
C PHE A 299 12.99 -11.67 -8.98
N LEU A 300 13.26 -10.95 -10.08
CA LEU A 300 12.27 -10.71 -11.14
C LEU A 300 11.83 -12.00 -11.83
N GLU A 301 12.75 -12.92 -12.10
CA GLU A 301 12.44 -14.22 -12.69
C GLU A 301 11.54 -15.03 -11.75
N GLU A 302 11.84 -15.04 -10.45
CA GLU A 302 11.07 -15.75 -9.43
C GLU A 302 9.71 -15.09 -9.13
N GLU A 303 9.64 -13.75 -9.15
CA GLU A 303 8.37 -13.02 -9.05
C GLU A 303 7.47 -13.34 -10.25
N LYS A 304 8.02 -13.37 -11.45
CA LYS A 304 7.30 -13.74 -12.68
C LYS A 304 6.73 -15.16 -12.60
N GLU A 305 7.52 -16.13 -12.11
CA GLU A 305 7.07 -17.49 -11.88
C GLU A 305 5.95 -17.55 -10.82
N SER A 306 6.11 -16.80 -9.72
CA SER A 306 5.12 -16.70 -8.64
C SER A 306 3.80 -16.13 -9.15
N ILE A 307 3.85 -15.04 -9.91
CA ILE A 307 2.67 -14.42 -10.52
C ILE A 307 1.98 -15.39 -11.49
N ALA A 308 2.74 -16.09 -12.33
CA ALA A 308 2.17 -17.08 -13.24
C ALA A 308 1.52 -18.27 -12.53
N ALA A 309 1.98 -18.62 -11.33
CA ALA A 309 1.39 -19.66 -10.51
C ALA A 309 0.02 -19.27 -9.91
N VAL A 310 -0.24 -17.98 -9.71
CA VAL A 310 -1.49 -17.46 -9.11
C VAL A 310 -2.72 -17.93 -9.87
N GLU A 311 -2.74 -17.80 -11.19
CA GLU A 311 -3.88 -18.21 -12.02
C GLU A 311 -3.85 -19.70 -12.34
N LYS A 312 -2.66 -20.31 -12.39
CA LYS A 312 -2.50 -21.72 -12.72
C LYS A 312 -3.03 -22.62 -11.61
N ASP A 313 -2.90 -22.23 -10.35
CA ASP A 313 -3.40 -22.96 -9.19
C ASP A 313 -4.04 -22.01 -8.17
N VAL A 314 -5.26 -21.56 -8.49
CA VAL A 314 -6.05 -20.64 -7.65
C VAL A 314 -6.30 -21.22 -6.26
N GLN A 315 -6.47 -22.56 -6.14
CA GLN A 315 -6.73 -23.19 -4.84
C GLN A 315 -5.49 -23.12 -3.94
N LYS A 316 -4.34 -23.52 -4.47
CA LYS A 316 -3.06 -23.40 -3.74
C LYS A 316 -2.75 -21.93 -3.39
N THR A 317 -2.98 -21.01 -4.33
CA THR A 317 -2.82 -19.57 -4.07
C THR A 317 -3.74 -19.11 -2.94
N ALA A 318 -5.00 -19.57 -2.88
CA ALA A 318 -5.93 -19.22 -1.81
C ALA A 318 -5.45 -19.71 -0.43
N GLU A 319 -4.91 -20.94 -0.36
CA GLU A 319 -4.28 -21.48 0.85
C GLU A 319 -3.11 -20.59 1.31
N LEU A 320 -2.22 -20.21 0.38
CA LEU A 320 -1.07 -19.35 0.66
C LEU A 320 -1.48 -17.94 1.09
N VAL A 321 -2.47 -17.36 0.44
CA VAL A 321 -3.03 -16.05 0.80
C VAL A 321 -3.56 -16.04 2.23
N VAL A 322 -4.18 -17.12 2.68
CA VAL A 322 -4.62 -17.28 4.07
C VAL A 322 -3.46 -17.57 5.01
N LYS A 323 -2.52 -18.43 4.62
CA LYS A 323 -1.28 -18.71 5.38
C LYS A 323 -0.51 -17.42 5.68
N GLN A 324 -0.39 -16.53 4.69
CA GLN A 324 0.29 -15.23 4.82
C GLN A 324 -0.59 -14.15 5.50
N GLY A 325 -1.82 -14.47 5.91
CA GLY A 325 -2.71 -13.55 6.61
C GLY A 325 -3.25 -12.40 5.75
N ILE A 326 -3.19 -12.52 4.41
CA ILE A 326 -3.72 -11.50 3.48
C ILE A 326 -5.25 -11.48 3.54
N LEU A 327 -5.88 -12.65 3.47
CA LEU A 327 -7.31 -12.86 3.67
C LEU A 327 -7.55 -13.90 4.75
N GLU A 328 -8.74 -13.87 5.38
CA GLU A 328 -9.06 -14.77 6.49
C GLU A 328 -9.62 -16.13 6.03
N LYS A 329 -10.19 -16.21 4.81
CA LYS A 329 -10.96 -17.38 4.36
C LYS A 329 -10.56 -17.81 2.96
N GLU A 330 -10.13 -19.04 2.80
CA GLU A 330 -9.77 -19.65 1.52
C GLU A 330 -10.91 -19.60 0.49
N ALA A 331 -12.15 -19.87 0.92
CA ALA A 331 -13.31 -19.83 0.03
C ALA A 331 -13.57 -18.42 -0.55
N LEU A 332 -13.25 -17.35 0.18
CA LEU A 332 -13.29 -15.99 -0.33
C LEU A 332 -12.10 -15.74 -1.24
N ALA A 333 -10.89 -16.11 -0.81
CA ALA A 333 -9.67 -15.96 -1.58
C ALA A 333 -9.77 -16.62 -2.95
N ALA A 334 -10.18 -17.90 -3.01
CA ALA A 334 -10.34 -18.66 -4.26
C ALA A 334 -11.31 -18.01 -5.26
N LYS A 335 -12.33 -17.29 -4.76
CA LYS A 335 -13.29 -16.57 -5.61
C LYS A 335 -12.85 -15.15 -5.98
N ALA A 336 -12.06 -14.50 -5.14
CA ALA A 336 -11.58 -13.14 -5.38
C ALA A 336 -10.35 -13.10 -6.30
N ILE A 337 -9.40 -14.05 -6.13
CA ILE A 337 -8.13 -14.09 -6.86
C ILE A 337 -8.30 -13.92 -8.38
N PRO A 338 -9.22 -14.62 -9.08
CA PRO A 338 -9.40 -14.45 -10.52
C PRO A 338 -9.80 -13.04 -10.95
N ASN A 339 -10.23 -12.21 -10.00
CA ASN A 339 -10.66 -10.82 -10.25
C ASN A 339 -9.68 -9.78 -9.66
N CYS A 340 -8.59 -10.25 -9.05
CA CYS A 340 -7.54 -9.36 -8.54
C CYS A 340 -6.56 -8.93 -9.62
N ASN A 341 -6.71 -9.43 -10.86
CA ASN A 341 -5.90 -9.03 -12.02
C ASN A 341 -4.39 -9.02 -11.72
N ILE A 342 -3.91 -10.14 -11.15
CA ILE A 342 -2.48 -10.30 -10.85
C ILE A 342 -1.77 -10.64 -12.15
N HIS A 343 -0.89 -9.76 -12.62
CA HIS A 343 -0.18 -9.89 -13.90
C HIS A 343 1.27 -9.48 -13.75
N PHE A 344 2.12 -9.96 -14.66
CA PHE A 344 3.49 -9.51 -14.78
C PHE A 344 3.68 -8.82 -16.13
N ILE A 345 3.86 -7.50 -16.11
CA ILE A 345 4.08 -6.69 -17.31
C ILE A 345 5.33 -5.86 -17.09
N ASP A 346 6.33 -6.02 -17.95
CA ASP A 346 7.62 -5.33 -17.92
C ASP A 346 7.88 -4.56 -19.22
N GLY A 347 9.06 -3.92 -19.33
CA GLY A 347 9.57 -3.27 -20.54
C GLY A 347 8.64 -2.17 -21.10
N GLU A 348 8.58 -2.10 -22.42
CA GLU A 348 7.84 -1.03 -23.11
C GLU A 348 6.33 -1.04 -22.86
N GLU A 349 5.73 -2.21 -22.64
CA GLU A 349 4.30 -2.30 -22.31
C GLU A 349 4.01 -1.71 -20.93
N MET A 350 4.82 -2.05 -19.93
CA MET A 350 4.78 -1.43 -18.59
C MET A 350 4.93 0.08 -18.67
N LYS A 351 5.97 0.55 -19.37
CA LYS A 351 6.24 1.98 -19.51
C LYS A 351 5.06 2.72 -20.12
N LYS A 352 4.53 2.24 -21.25
CA LYS A 352 3.36 2.84 -21.93
C LYS A 352 2.13 2.92 -21.01
N ALA A 353 1.85 1.85 -20.25
CA ALA A 353 0.73 1.81 -19.32
C ALA A 353 0.91 2.82 -18.17
N LEU A 354 2.08 2.87 -17.57
CA LEU A 354 2.40 3.79 -16.48
C LEU A 354 2.41 5.25 -16.93
N GLU A 355 3.00 5.57 -18.07
CA GLU A 355 2.98 6.94 -18.62
C GLU A 355 1.56 7.46 -18.84
N GLN A 356 0.69 6.67 -19.47
CA GLN A 356 -0.71 7.03 -19.67
C GLN A 356 -1.43 7.24 -18.34
N TYR A 357 -1.23 6.34 -17.39
CA TYR A 357 -1.81 6.42 -16.06
C TYR A 357 -1.34 7.67 -15.31
N TYR A 358 -0.04 7.93 -15.27
CA TYR A 358 0.52 9.09 -14.57
C TYR A 358 0.08 10.42 -15.21
N GLN A 359 -0.07 10.49 -16.52
CA GLN A 359 -0.60 11.69 -17.20
C GLN A 359 -2.03 11.98 -16.74
N VAL A 360 -2.89 10.96 -16.62
CA VAL A 360 -4.26 11.12 -16.13
C VAL A 360 -4.27 11.62 -14.69
N LEU A 361 -3.47 11.03 -13.83
CA LEU A 361 -3.37 11.43 -12.42
C LEU A 361 -2.79 12.84 -12.28
N PHE A 362 -1.70 13.13 -12.98
CA PHE A 362 -1.05 14.45 -12.96
C PHE A 362 -1.99 15.56 -13.40
N LYS A 363 -2.75 15.33 -14.46
CA LYS A 363 -3.75 16.28 -14.96
C LYS A 363 -4.85 16.56 -13.92
N SER A 364 -5.24 15.54 -13.16
CA SER A 364 -6.27 15.66 -12.12
C SER A 364 -5.74 16.27 -10.83
N ASN A 365 -4.57 15.82 -10.38
CA ASN A 365 -3.89 16.30 -9.18
C ASN A 365 -2.37 16.00 -9.27
N PRO A 366 -1.52 16.98 -9.58
CA PRO A 366 -0.07 16.76 -9.70
C PRO A 366 0.56 16.10 -8.45
N LYS A 367 0.05 16.39 -7.25
CA LYS A 367 0.57 15.82 -6.00
C LYS A 367 0.38 14.32 -5.90
N SER A 368 -0.59 13.74 -6.64
CA SER A 368 -0.84 12.29 -6.62
C SER A 368 0.31 11.46 -7.22
N VAL A 369 1.20 12.12 -7.96
CA VAL A 369 2.42 11.53 -8.56
C VAL A 369 3.71 12.25 -8.10
N GLY A 370 3.66 12.93 -6.96
CA GLY A 370 4.82 13.60 -6.38
C GLY A 370 5.13 14.99 -6.93
N GLY A 371 4.23 15.61 -7.70
CA GLY A 371 4.36 16.97 -8.21
C GLY A 371 4.99 17.10 -9.61
N ALA A 372 5.60 16.02 -10.13
CA ALA A 372 6.14 15.95 -11.49
C ALA A 372 5.93 14.53 -12.06
N LEU A 373 5.88 14.41 -13.39
CA LEU A 373 5.87 13.11 -14.05
C LEU A 373 7.27 12.45 -13.92
N PRO A 374 7.32 11.11 -13.76
CA PRO A 374 8.59 10.39 -13.80
C PRO A 374 9.32 10.56 -15.13
N GLU A 375 10.65 10.53 -15.08
CA GLU A 375 11.52 10.58 -16.24
C GLU A 375 11.84 9.17 -16.76
N GLU A 376 12.52 9.08 -17.92
CA GLU A 376 12.91 7.82 -18.57
C GLU A 376 13.59 6.83 -17.62
N GLY A 377 14.53 7.30 -16.80
CA GLY A 377 15.29 6.47 -15.85
C GLY A 377 14.49 5.92 -14.66
N PHE A 378 13.16 6.15 -14.64
CA PHE A 378 12.25 5.54 -13.68
C PHE A 378 11.79 4.13 -14.11
N TYR A 379 11.87 3.82 -15.38
CA TYR A 379 11.39 2.57 -15.95
C TYR A 379 12.58 1.63 -16.21
N ALA A 380 12.58 0.44 -15.61
CA ALA A 380 13.60 -0.57 -15.86
C ALA A 380 13.62 -0.94 -17.35
N GLN A 381 14.81 -0.99 -17.90
CA GLN A 381 15.04 -1.53 -19.24
C GLN A 381 15.03 -3.06 -19.15
N SER A 382 14.19 -3.72 -19.96
CA SER A 382 14.09 -5.19 -20.03
C SER A 382 15.35 -5.83 -20.63
#